data_ee2a26bcadd0088bbedf3d00d4fb4958
#
_entry.id   ee2a26bcadd0088bbedf3d00d4fb4958
#
_cell.length_a   1.000
_cell.length_b   1.000
_cell.length_c   1.000
_cell.angle_alpha   90.00
_cell.angle_beta   90.00
_cell.angle_gamma   90.00
#
_symmetry.space_group_name_H-M   'P 1'
#
loop_
_entity.id
_entity.type
_entity.pdbx_description
1 polymer ?
#
loop_
_entity_poly.entity_id
_entity_poly.type
_entity_poly.pdbx_seq_one_letter_code
_entity_poly.pdbx_strand_id
1 'polypeptide(L)'
;MSAIYKSEAGRAAIAARYQELLRRWPVAVEQLHVPTREGDTFVLASGPKDAPPVVLLHGSGSNSSTWLGDIASWATDFRVYAVDMVGEPGGSAEARPELGTEAVALWLDDVLAGLDLSAASFVGMSLGGWTALDYAVRRPDKVTKLALLCPGGIGKQKFGWIFKNLLDHLFSNHDLRRSAAIVTGLNLTDHAEILDDVALTFTHFNPRTGKLPVFTDAQLSTVTMPVLVIVGADDVMFKSADTARRASDSMPDATTRVLPGVGHAILGQTAPILEFLRK
;
A
#
# COMPACT_ATOMS: atom_id res chain seq x y z
N MET A 1 -15.72 -8.44 -16.27
CA MET A 1 -14.85 -8.20 -15.09
C MET A 1 -15.61 -8.69 -13.87
N SER A 2 -14.98 -9.43 -12.97
CA SER A 2 -15.65 -9.81 -11.70
C SER A 2 -15.78 -8.56 -10.83
N ALA A 3 -16.95 -8.35 -10.23
CA ALA A 3 -17.18 -7.24 -9.31
C ALA A 3 -16.18 -7.30 -8.15
N ILE A 4 -15.60 -6.16 -7.77
CA ILE A 4 -14.69 -6.09 -6.64
C ILE A 4 -15.42 -6.18 -5.29
N TYR A 5 -16.71 -5.84 -5.26
CA TYR A 5 -17.56 -5.98 -4.07
C TYR A 5 -18.46 -7.21 -4.18
N LYS A 6 -18.71 -7.86 -3.03
CA LYS A 6 -19.58 -9.04 -2.95
C LYS A 6 -21.07 -8.69 -3.08
N SER A 7 -21.45 -7.44 -2.75
CA SER A 7 -22.82 -6.92 -2.87
C SER A 7 -22.82 -5.39 -2.85
N GLU A 8 -23.90 -4.77 -3.34
CA GLU A 8 -24.08 -3.32 -3.27
C GLU A 8 -24.21 -2.81 -1.81
N ALA A 9 -24.89 -3.57 -0.96
CA ALA A 9 -24.94 -3.25 0.47
C ALA A 9 -23.54 -3.28 1.12
N GLY A 10 -22.68 -4.24 0.74
CA GLY A 10 -21.30 -4.31 1.19
C GLY A 10 -20.46 -3.15 0.69
N ARG A 11 -20.63 -2.75 -0.57
CA ARG A 11 -20.01 -1.55 -1.14
C ARG A 11 -20.39 -0.31 -0.33
N ALA A 12 -21.69 -0.14 -0.07
CA ALA A 12 -22.21 0.99 0.71
C ALA A 12 -21.66 1.01 2.15
N ALA A 13 -21.54 -0.15 2.80
CA ALA A 13 -20.99 -0.26 4.15
C ALA A 13 -19.50 0.17 4.20
N ILE A 14 -18.68 -0.31 3.26
CA ILE A 14 -17.27 0.10 3.15
C ILE A 14 -17.17 1.60 2.85
N ALA A 15 -17.95 2.11 1.91
CA ALA A 15 -17.96 3.53 1.57
C ALA A 15 -18.35 4.41 2.75
N ALA A 16 -19.38 4.05 3.51
CA ALA A 16 -19.82 4.78 4.70
C ALA A 16 -18.70 4.83 5.76
N ARG A 17 -18.04 3.71 6.03
CA ARG A 17 -16.91 3.66 6.96
C ARG A 17 -15.72 4.49 6.46
N TYR A 18 -15.41 4.42 5.19
CA TYR A 18 -14.34 5.24 4.61
C TYR A 18 -14.63 6.74 4.76
N GLN A 19 -15.84 7.19 4.47
CA GLN A 19 -16.25 8.59 4.68
C GLN A 19 -16.16 9.01 6.16
N GLU A 20 -16.44 8.13 7.11
CA GLU A 20 -16.21 8.39 8.53
C GLU A 20 -14.73 8.62 8.85
N LEU A 21 -13.85 7.76 8.33
CA LEU A 21 -12.40 7.90 8.48
C LEU A 21 -11.88 9.18 7.84
N LEU A 22 -12.37 9.55 6.65
CA LEU A 22 -11.99 10.81 5.99
C LEU A 22 -12.38 12.06 6.79
N ARG A 23 -13.49 12.05 7.53
CA ARG A 23 -13.83 13.16 8.44
C ARG A 23 -12.84 13.33 9.59
N ARG A 24 -12.05 12.30 9.89
CA ARG A 24 -11.00 12.31 10.92
C ARG A 24 -9.62 12.69 10.34
N TRP A 25 -9.56 13.03 9.04
CA TRP A 25 -8.30 13.42 8.41
C TRP A 25 -7.70 14.64 9.15
N PRO A 26 -6.45 14.54 9.67
CA PRO A 26 -5.98 15.46 10.71
C PRO A 26 -5.48 16.82 10.20
N VAL A 27 -5.41 16.99 8.87
CA VAL A 27 -4.91 18.22 8.23
C VAL A 27 -5.84 18.65 7.11
N ALA A 28 -5.66 19.89 6.61
CA ALA A 28 -6.38 20.36 5.43
C ALA A 28 -6.14 19.41 4.25
N VAL A 29 -7.22 19.04 3.56
CA VAL A 29 -7.19 18.08 2.46
C VAL A 29 -8.03 18.56 1.30
N GLU A 30 -7.49 18.41 0.10
CA GLU A 30 -8.20 18.58 -1.16
C GLU A 30 -8.55 17.17 -1.68
N GLN A 31 -9.82 16.95 -2.03
CA GLN A 31 -10.25 15.72 -2.69
C GLN A 31 -10.21 15.94 -4.20
N LEU A 32 -9.40 15.16 -4.87
CA LEU A 32 -9.17 15.28 -6.31
C LEU A 32 -9.70 14.03 -7.02
N HIS A 33 -10.20 14.22 -8.23
CA HIS A 33 -10.58 13.17 -9.14
C HIS A 33 -9.72 13.29 -10.41
N VAL A 34 -8.89 12.29 -10.65
CA VAL A 34 -7.95 12.26 -11.77
C VAL A 34 -8.46 11.27 -12.81
N PRO A 35 -8.90 11.73 -13.99
CA PRO A 35 -9.27 10.85 -15.09
C PRO A 35 -8.04 10.07 -15.57
N THR A 36 -8.14 8.74 -15.59
CA THR A 36 -7.09 7.86 -16.09
C THR A 36 -7.65 6.84 -17.08
N ARG A 37 -6.79 6.14 -17.79
CA ARG A 37 -7.19 5.02 -18.70
C ARG A 37 -7.88 3.88 -17.98
N GLU A 38 -7.67 3.72 -16.67
CA GLU A 38 -8.31 2.72 -15.83
C GLU A 38 -9.60 3.24 -15.16
N GLY A 39 -10.05 4.43 -15.54
CA GLY A 39 -11.19 5.15 -14.97
C GLY A 39 -10.77 6.22 -13.97
N ASP A 40 -11.74 6.76 -13.24
CA ASP A 40 -11.50 7.83 -12.29
C ASP A 40 -10.63 7.35 -11.11
N THR A 41 -9.60 8.13 -10.78
CA THR A 41 -8.72 7.85 -9.65
C THR A 41 -8.90 8.93 -8.59
N PHE A 42 -9.34 8.53 -7.40
CA PHE A 42 -9.52 9.41 -6.25
C PHE A 42 -8.20 9.63 -5.51
N VAL A 43 -7.90 10.89 -5.20
CA VAL A 43 -6.65 11.30 -4.54
C VAL A 43 -6.95 12.31 -3.44
N LEU A 44 -6.37 12.12 -2.27
CA LEU A 44 -6.35 13.08 -1.17
C LEU A 44 -5.04 13.85 -1.20
N ALA A 45 -5.11 15.17 -1.40
CA ALA A 45 -3.92 16.01 -1.45
C ALA A 45 -3.83 16.88 -0.19
N SER A 46 -2.71 16.82 0.52
CA SER A 46 -2.45 17.57 1.76
C SER A 46 -1.06 18.20 1.76
N GLY A 47 -0.87 19.25 2.56
CA GLY A 47 0.40 19.98 2.66
C GLY A 47 0.53 21.13 1.65
N PRO A 48 1.65 21.91 1.73
CA PRO A 48 1.86 23.08 0.89
C PRO A 48 1.94 22.70 -0.59
N LYS A 49 1.30 23.48 -1.47
CA LYS A 49 1.21 23.18 -2.91
C LYS A 49 2.57 23.13 -3.60
N ASP A 50 3.49 23.98 -3.18
CA ASP A 50 4.82 24.11 -3.77
C ASP A 50 5.88 23.22 -3.10
N ALA A 51 5.48 22.42 -2.10
CA ALA A 51 6.39 21.50 -1.43
C ALA A 51 6.70 20.27 -2.31
N PRO A 52 7.84 19.58 -2.09
CA PRO A 52 8.19 18.39 -2.86
C PRO A 52 7.09 17.32 -2.82
N PRO A 53 6.73 16.72 -3.97
CA PRO A 53 5.60 15.78 -4.05
C PRO A 53 5.97 14.41 -3.50
N VAL A 54 5.03 13.83 -2.73
CA VAL A 54 5.08 12.45 -2.24
C VAL A 54 3.76 11.74 -2.57
N VAL A 55 3.84 10.63 -3.28
CA VAL A 55 2.69 9.77 -3.62
C VAL A 55 2.64 8.59 -2.67
N LEU A 56 1.48 8.37 -2.04
CA LEU A 56 1.24 7.28 -1.09
C LEU A 56 0.34 6.22 -1.73
N LEU A 57 0.78 4.97 -1.72
CA LEU A 57 0.05 3.81 -2.27
C LEU A 57 -0.22 2.79 -1.16
N HIS A 58 -1.47 2.58 -0.83
CA HIS A 58 -1.92 1.67 0.23
C HIS A 58 -1.83 0.18 -0.14
N GLY A 59 -2.05 -0.71 0.82
CA GLY A 59 -2.08 -2.16 0.60
C GLY A 59 -3.39 -2.67 -0.02
N SER A 60 -3.41 -3.95 -0.40
CA SER A 60 -4.64 -4.60 -0.89
C SER A 60 -5.73 -4.66 0.19
N GLY A 61 -6.97 -4.46 -0.21
CA GLY A 61 -8.10 -4.40 0.70
C GLY A 61 -8.10 -3.15 1.59
N SER A 62 -7.46 -2.07 1.17
CA SER A 62 -7.38 -0.82 1.91
C SER A 62 -7.64 0.39 0.99
N ASN A 63 -7.49 1.59 1.51
CA ASN A 63 -7.63 2.87 0.86
C ASN A 63 -6.73 3.92 1.54
N SER A 64 -6.85 5.17 1.17
CA SER A 64 -6.00 6.26 1.69
C SER A 64 -6.10 6.46 3.21
N SER A 65 -7.13 5.94 3.89
CA SER A 65 -7.23 6.00 5.36
C SER A 65 -6.07 5.29 6.08
N THR A 66 -5.35 4.40 5.39
CA THR A 66 -4.11 3.78 5.87
C THR A 66 -3.12 4.82 6.43
N TRP A 67 -3.12 6.03 5.89
CA TRP A 67 -2.14 7.07 6.17
C TRP A 67 -2.58 8.08 7.23
N LEU A 68 -3.74 7.87 7.88
CA LEU A 68 -4.29 8.79 8.91
C LEU A 68 -3.30 9.10 10.03
N GLY A 69 -2.50 8.11 10.46
CA GLY A 69 -1.51 8.26 11.53
C GLY A 69 -0.23 9.00 11.11
N ASP A 70 0.03 9.11 9.81
CA ASP A 70 1.30 9.60 9.28
C ASP A 70 1.18 10.98 8.64
N ILE A 71 0.03 11.25 8.03
CA ILE A 71 -0.17 12.38 7.13
C ILE A 71 0.09 13.74 7.78
N ALA A 72 -0.25 13.93 9.05
CA ALA A 72 -0.03 15.19 9.76
C ALA A 72 1.46 15.57 9.81
N SER A 73 2.33 14.57 10.00
CA SER A 73 3.77 14.78 10.04
C SER A 73 4.35 15.03 8.65
N TRP A 74 3.92 14.24 7.66
CA TRP A 74 4.50 14.34 6.31
C TRP A 74 4.01 15.57 5.54
N ALA A 75 2.74 15.96 5.73
CA ALA A 75 2.16 17.15 5.10
C ALA A 75 2.73 18.49 5.62
N THR A 76 3.61 18.47 6.63
CA THR A 76 4.32 19.67 7.08
C THR A 76 5.38 20.11 6.06
N ASP A 77 6.09 19.13 5.46
CA ASP A 77 7.25 19.40 4.61
C ASP A 77 7.02 19.05 3.14
N PHE A 78 5.99 18.25 2.86
CA PHE A 78 5.72 17.67 1.55
C PHE A 78 4.30 17.98 1.07
N ARG A 79 4.13 18.09 -0.24
CA ARG A 79 2.82 17.97 -0.87
C ARG A 79 2.50 16.50 -1.05
N VAL A 80 1.65 15.96 -0.20
CA VAL A 80 1.35 14.52 -0.11
C VAL A 80 0.08 14.18 -0.88
N TYR A 81 0.16 13.20 -1.76
CA TYR A 81 -0.94 12.67 -2.55
C TYR A 81 -1.22 11.23 -2.15
N ALA A 82 -2.22 11.02 -1.29
CA ALA A 82 -2.67 9.67 -0.95
C ALA A 82 -3.67 9.19 -2.01
N VAL A 83 -3.25 8.21 -2.80
CA VAL A 83 -3.99 7.70 -3.96
C VAL A 83 -4.77 6.45 -3.56
N ASP A 84 -6.08 6.48 -3.78
CA ASP A 84 -6.88 5.26 -3.74
C ASP A 84 -6.58 4.44 -5.00
N MET A 85 -5.98 3.26 -4.82
CA MET A 85 -5.58 2.43 -5.95
C MET A 85 -6.82 1.86 -6.67
N VAL A 86 -6.84 1.92 -8.00
CA VAL A 86 -7.94 1.33 -8.80
C VAL A 86 -8.11 -0.17 -8.50
N GLY A 87 -9.37 -0.61 -8.41
CA GLY A 87 -9.72 -2.00 -8.09
C GLY A 87 -9.54 -2.41 -6.64
N GLU A 88 -9.25 -1.45 -5.76
CA GLU A 88 -9.23 -1.60 -4.30
C GLU A 88 -10.42 -0.83 -3.65
N PRO A 89 -10.78 -1.11 -2.38
CA PRO A 89 -12.01 -0.57 -1.77
C PRO A 89 -11.86 0.88 -1.31
N GLY A 90 -11.92 1.81 -2.23
CA GLY A 90 -11.78 3.26 -2.02
C GLY A 90 -12.71 4.07 -2.92
N GLY A 91 -12.31 5.31 -3.21
CA GLY A 91 -13.04 6.25 -4.07
C GLY A 91 -12.73 6.11 -5.56
N SER A 92 -11.77 5.25 -5.94
CA SER A 92 -11.34 5.06 -7.33
C SER A 92 -12.18 4.02 -8.08
N ALA A 93 -12.02 3.99 -9.39
CA ALA A 93 -12.66 3.01 -10.28
C ALA A 93 -12.34 1.55 -9.91
N GLU A 94 -13.28 0.65 -10.18
CA GLU A 94 -13.18 -0.79 -9.87
C GLU A 94 -12.31 -1.57 -10.87
N ALA A 95 -11.63 -0.88 -11.80
CA ALA A 95 -10.75 -1.51 -12.78
C ALA A 95 -9.55 -2.20 -12.10
N ARG A 96 -9.17 -3.35 -12.64
CA ARG A 96 -8.03 -4.12 -12.13
C ARG A 96 -7.00 -4.35 -13.23
N PRO A 97 -6.12 -3.37 -13.50
CA PRO A 97 -5.04 -3.55 -14.45
C PRO A 97 -4.22 -4.80 -14.12
N GLU A 98 -3.75 -5.48 -15.14
CA GLU A 98 -2.99 -6.72 -15.00
C GLU A 98 -1.59 -6.42 -14.42
N LEU A 99 -1.27 -7.08 -13.30
CA LEU A 99 0.02 -6.92 -12.63
C LEU A 99 1.16 -7.55 -13.44
N GLY A 100 2.32 -6.89 -13.45
CA GLY A 100 3.50 -7.34 -14.20
C GLY A 100 3.48 -6.97 -15.69
N THR A 101 2.45 -6.28 -16.16
CA THR A 101 2.39 -5.66 -17.49
C THR A 101 2.62 -4.15 -17.41
N GLU A 102 2.58 -3.43 -18.53
CA GLU A 102 2.63 -1.96 -18.57
C GLU A 102 1.39 -1.28 -17.97
N ALA A 103 0.28 -1.99 -17.79
CA ALA A 103 -1.01 -1.40 -17.45
C ALA A 103 -0.96 -0.58 -16.15
N VAL A 104 -0.29 -1.09 -15.10
CA VAL A 104 -0.14 -0.39 -13.81
C VAL A 104 0.73 0.85 -13.95
N ALA A 105 1.84 0.77 -14.68
CA ALA A 105 2.73 1.91 -14.89
C ALA A 105 2.06 3.00 -15.73
N LEU A 106 1.30 2.61 -16.74
CA LEU A 106 0.54 3.54 -17.58
C LEU A 106 -0.58 4.23 -16.79
N TRP A 107 -1.24 3.52 -15.85
CA TRP A 107 -2.18 4.13 -14.93
C TRP A 107 -1.51 5.20 -14.03
N LEU A 108 -0.33 4.90 -13.45
CA LEU A 108 0.43 5.87 -12.65
C LEU A 108 0.97 7.02 -13.49
N ASP A 109 1.31 6.80 -14.76
CA ASP A 109 1.65 7.88 -15.70
C ASP A 109 0.49 8.87 -15.84
N ASP A 110 -0.75 8.37 -15.97
CA ASP A 110 -1.95 9.22 -16.04
C ASP A 110 -2.20 9.95 -14.71
N VAL A 111 -2.00 9.28 -13.57
CA VAL A 111 -2.15 9.90 -12.24
C VAL A 111 -1.16 11.05 -12.07
N LEU A 112 0.13 10.85 -12.36
CA LEU A 112 1.13 11.90 -12.24
C LEU A 112 0.82 13.06 -13.19
N ALA A 113 0.47 12.77 -14.45
CA ALA A 113 0.10 13.79 -15.43
C ALA A 113 -1.11 14.61 -14.98
N GLY A 114 -2.16 13.97 -14.44
CA GLY A 114 -3.35 14.67 -13.94
C GLY A 114 -3.10 15.49 -12.67
N LEU A 115 -2.00 15.22 -11.96
CA LEU A 115 -1.53 15.99 -10.80
C LEU A 115 -0.45 17.02 -11.16
N ASP A 116 -0.11 17.21 -12.46
CA ASP A 116 0.97 18.07 -12.97
C ASP A 116 2.35 17.72 -12.37
N LEU A 117 2.62 16.43 -12.12
CA LEU A 117 3.87 15.95 -11.55
C LEU A 117 4.77 15.34 -12.63
N SER A 118 5.97 15.87 -12.80
CA SER A 118 7.01 15.26 -13.65
C SER A 118 7.69 14.07 -12.96
N ALA A 119 7.89 14.14 -11.65
CA ALA A 119 8.45 13.10 -10.81
C ALA A 119 7.97 13.30 -9.36
N ALA A 120 8.03 12.23 -8.54
CA ALA A 120 7.67 12.28 -7.13
C ALA A 120 8.47 11.25 -6.31
N SER A 121 8.50 11.43 -4.98
CA SER A 121 8.84 10.36 -4.07
C SER A 121 7.63 9.46 -3.85
N PHE A 122 7.85 8.17 -3.65
CA PHE A 122 6.77 7.21 -3.40
C PHE A 122 6.91 6.54 -2.04
N VAL A 123 5.79 6.39 -1.35
CA VAL A 123 5.69 5.53 -0.16
C VAL A 123 4.63 4.48 -0.46
N GLY A 124 4.99 3.20 -0.43
CA GLY A 124 4.06 2.12 -0.75
C GLY A 124 4.05 1.00 0.28
N MET A 125 2.85 0.52 0.63
CA MET A 125 2.67 -0.60 1.55
C MET A 125 2.18 -1.85 0.81
N SER A 126 2.81 -3.01 1.02
CA SER A 126 2.37 -4.32 0.50
C SER A 126 2.14 -4.31 -1.02
N LEU A 127 0.88 -4.37 -1.49
CA LEU A 127 0.52 -4.21 -2.91
C LEU A 127 0.92 -2.83 -3.44
N GLY A 128 0.70 -1.76 -2.67
CA GLY A 128 1.16 -0.41 -3.02
C GLY A 128 2.68 -0.32 -3.10
N GLY A 129 3.39 -1.07 -2.24
CA GLY A 129 4.85 -1.21 -2.32
C GLY A 129 5.30 -1.93 -3.59
N TRP A 130 4.60 -3.00 -3.97
CA TRP A 130 4.81 -3.67 -5.25
C TRP A 130 4.57 -2.71 -6.44
N THR A 131 3.47 -1.97 -6.40
CA THR A 131 3.08 -1.01 -7.45
C THR A 131 4.10 0.11 -7.60
N ALA A 132 4.55 0.70 -6.49
CA ALA A 132 5.60 1.74 -6.51
C ALA A 132 6.93 1.21 -7.07
N LEU A 133 7.30 -0.02 -6.70
CA LEU A 133 8.52 -0.66 -7.21
C LEU A 133 8.40 -1.02 -8.70
N ASP A 134 7.25 -1.54 -9.17
CA ASP A 134 7.02 -1.80 -10.59
C ASP A 134 7.12 -0.50 -11.40
N TYR A 135 6.58 0.58 -10.87
CA TYR A 135 6.70 1.90 -11.47
C TYR A 135 8.15 2.39 -11.52
N ALA A 136 8.90 2.27 -10.44
CA ALA A 136 10.31 2.65 -10.39
C ALA A 136 11.18 1.85 -11.36
N VAL A 137 10.93 0.56 -11.54
CA VAL A 137 11.60 -0.29 -12.52
C VAL A 137 11.32 0.17 -13.96
N ARG A 138 10.08 0.60 -14.25
CA ARG A 138 9.65 0.98 -15.61
C ARG A 138 9.85 2.44 -15.94
N ARG A 139 9.86 3.32 -14.94
CA ARG A 139 9.92 4.79 -15.04
C ARG A 139 10.91 5.36 -14.00
N PRO A 140 12.19 4.94 -14.03
CA PRO A 140 13.15 5.35 -13.00
C PRO A 140 13.29 6.87 -12.90
N ASP A 141 13.17 7.59 -14.00
CA ASP A 141 13.29 9.07 -14.05
C ASP A 141 12.09 9.79 -13.37
N LYS A 142 10.98 9.09 -13.13
CA LYS A 142 9.79 9.65 -12.49
C LYS A 142 9.72 9.38 -10.98
N VAL A 143 10.68 8.64 -10.43
CA VAL A 143 10.72 8.29 -9.00
C VAL A 143 11.98 8.88 -8.38
N THR A 144 11.80 9.84 -7.47
CA THR A 144 12.94 10.52 -6.82
C THR A 144 13.46 9.77 -5.60
N LYS A 145 12.56 9.16 -4.82
CA LYS A 145 12.86 8.29 -3.67
C LYS A 145 11.75 7.25 -3.52
N LEU A 146 12.07 6.12 -2.90
CA LEU A 146 11.16 5.01 -2.75
C LEU A 146 11.19 4.43 -1.33
N ALA A 147 10.11 4.63 -0.56
CA ALA A 147 9.94 3.99 0.74
C ALA A 147 8.92 2.83 0.65
N LEU A 148 9.35 1.62 0.95
CA LEU A 148 8.60 0.39 0.80
C LEU A 148 8.35 -0.28 2.14
N LEU A 149 7.08 -0.42 2.53
CA LEU A 149 6.66 -1.09 3.75
C LEU A 149 6.11 -2.49 3.38
N CYS A 150 6.70 -3.53 3.94
CA CYS A 150 6.34 -4.93 3.65
C CYS A 150 6.04 -5.20 2.15
N PRO A 151 6.90 -4.76 1.20
CA PRO A 151 6.58 -4.82 -0.22
C PRO A 151 6.46 -6.25 -0.72
N GLY A 152 5.48 -6.50 -1.59
CA GLY A 152 5.47 -7.69 -2.42
C GLY A 152 6.51 -7.63 -3.54
N GLY A 153 6.81 -8.78 -4.16
CA GLY A 153 7.62 -8.87 -5.38
C GLY A 153 9.14 -8.87 -5.21
N ILE A 154 9.69 -8.54 -4.03
CA ILE A 154 11.14 -8.64 -3.77
C ILE A 154 11.49 -10.02 -3.24
N GLY A 155 11.04 -10.38 -2.04
CA GLY A 155 11.24 -11.69 -1.45
C GLY A 155 10.14 -12.68 -1.81
N LYS A 156 10.32 -13.93 -1.40
CA LYS A 156 9.35 -15.01 -1.64
C LYS A 156 8.09 -14.81 -0.82
N GLN A 157 6.93 -15.06 -1.43
CA GLN A 157 5.64 -15.14 -0.73
C GLN A 157 5.53 -16.44 0.08
N LYS A 158 4.91 -16.33 1.25
CA LYS A 158 4.54 -17.48 2.10
C LYS A 158 3.05 -17.78 1.88
N PHE A 159 2.70 -19.05 1.75
CA PHE A 159 1.31 -19.48 1.56
C PHE A 159 0.76 -20.24 2.79
N GLY A 160 1.60 -20.53 3.78
CA GLY A 160 1.21 -21.29 4.98
C GLY A 160 0.11 -20.64 5.81
N TRP A 161 -0.03 -19.32 5.77
CA TRP A 161 -1.09 -18.58 6.46
C TRP A 161 -2.49 -18.91 5.91
N ILE A 162 -2.60 -19.28 4.61
CA ILE A 162 -3.87 -19.68 3.99
C ILE A 162 -4.37 -20.97 4.65
N PHE A 163 -3.49 -21.94 4.89
CA PHE A 163 -3.85 -23.19 5.57
C PHE A 163 -4.23 -22.95 7.04
N LYS A 164 -3.52 -22.04 7.71
CA LYS A 164 -3.84 -21.67 9.09
C LYS A 164 -5.22 -21.02 9.20
N ASN A 165 -5.51 -20.06 8.30
CA ASN A 165 -6.83 -19.42 8.24
C ASN A 165 -7.93 -20.39 7.84
N LEU A 166 -7.65 -21.37 6.96
CA LEU A 166 -8.62 -22.41 6.58
C LEU A 166 -8.93 -23.31 7.77
N LEU A 167 -7.94 -23.69 8.58
CA LEU A 167 -8.15 -24.47 9.78
C LEU A 167 -8.93 -23.67 10.84
N ASP A 168 -8.57 -22.42 11.07
CA ASP A 168 -9.33 -21.54 11.98
C ASP A 168 -10.78 -21.34 11.50
N HIS A 169 -11.00 -21.28 10.20
CA HIS A 169 -12.34 -21.20 9.60
C HIS A 169 -13.19 -22.45 9.81
N LEU A 170 -12.55 -23.64 9.88
CA LEU A 170 -13.22 -24.91 10.11
C LEU A 170 -13.52 -25.18 11.60
N PHE A 171 -12.73 -24.60 12.51
CA PHE A 171 -12.78 -24.94 13.94
C PHE A 171 -13.20 -23.79 14.86
N SER A 172 -13.24 -22.56 14.40
CA SER A 172 -13.70 -21.40 15.17
C SER A 172 -14.78 -20.62 14.43
N ASN A 173 -15.74 -20.08 15.18
CA ASN A 173 -16.93 -19.36 14.69
C ASN A 173 -16.59 -18.12 13.84
N HIS A 174 -16.00 -18.28 12.65
CA HIS A 174 -15.79 -17.23 11.61
C HIS A 174 -15.40 -15.85 12.15
N ASP A 175 -14.46 -15.77 13.09
CA ASP A 175 -13.99 -14.49 13.63
C ASP A 175 -12.96 -13.87 12.67
N LEU A 176 -13.45 -13.02 11.75
CA LEU A 176 -12.62 -12.30 10.78
C LEU A 176 -11.61 -11.37 11.45
N ARG A 177 -11.89 -10.84 12.65
CA ARG A 177 -10.93 -10.03 13.40
C ARG A 177 -9.71 -10.86 13.83
N ARG A 178 -9.92 -12.09 14.28
CA ARG A 178 -8.82 -13.03 14.59
C ARG A 178 -7.99 -13.35 13.36
N SER A 179 -8.66 -13.64 12.25
CA SER A 179 -7.97 -13.88 10.97
C SER A 179 -7.18 -12.65 10.53
N ALA A 180 -7.75 -11.45 10.65
CA ALA A 180 -7.06 -10.20 10.39
C ALA A 180 -5.85 -10.00 11.31
N ALA A 181 -5.97 -10.27 12.61
CA ALA A 181 -4.87 -10.17 13.57
C ALA A 181 -3.71 -11.13 13.22
N ILE A 182 -4.01 -12.37 12.82
CA ILE A 182 -2.98 -13.34 12.38
C ILE A 182 -2.24 -12.84 11.15
N VAL A 183 -2.96 -12.32 10.14
CA VAL A 183 -2.38 -11.88 8.88
C VAL A 183 -1.58 -10.58 9.07
N THR A 184 -2.13 -9.63 9.80
CA THR A 184 -1.49 -8.33 10.04
C THR A 184 -0.37 -8.40 11.08
N GLY A 185 -0.45 -9.33 12.04
CA GLY A 185 0.41 -9.39 13.22
C GLY A 185 0.03 -8.37 14.29
N LEU A 186 -1.15 -7.73 14.18
CA LEU A 186 -1.63 -6.73 15.13
C LEU A 186 -2.30 -7.37 16.35
N ASN A 187 -2.14 -6.72 17.51
CA ASN A 187 -2.80 -7.12 18.74
C ASN A 187 -4.30 -6.79 18.69
N LEU A 188 -5.15 -7.75 19.11
CA LEU A 188 -6.61 -7.64 19.07
C LEU A 188 -7.17 -6.50 19.93
N THR A 189 -6.51 -6.16 21.02
CA THR A 189 -6.94 -5.12 21.95
C THR A 189 -6.44 -3.76 21.55
N ASP A 190 -5.14 -3.66 21.28
CA ASP A 190 -4.47 -2.38 21.03
C ASP A 190 -4.83 -1.77 19.66
N HIS A 191 -5.22 -2.64 18.71
CA HIS A 191 -5.53 -2.25 17.32
C HIS A 191 -6.94 -2.68 16.89
N ALA A 192 -7.89 -2.66 17.83
CA ALA A 192 -9.26 -3.13 17.62
C ALA A 192 -9.94 -2.44 16.42
N GLU A 193 -9.84 -1.12 16.31
CA GLU A 193 -10.46 -0.35 15.24
C GLU A 193 -9.89 -0.74 13.85
N ILE A 194 -8.56 -0.87 13.73
CA ILE A 194 -7.92 -1.30 12.47
C ILE A 194 -8.39 -2.71 12.08
N LEU A 195 -8.47 -3.61 13.04
CA LEU A 195 -8.90 -4.98 12.80
C LEU A 195 -10.39 -5.07 12.44
N ASP A 196 -11.24 -4.18 13.00
CA ASP A 196 -12.63 -4.05 12.60
C ASP A 196 -12.77 -3.56 11.16
N ASP A 197 -11.97 -2.58 10.76
CA ASP A 197 -11.95 -2.06 9.39
C ASP A 197 -11.47 -3.12 8.38
N VAL A 198 -10.44 -3.88 8.73
CA VAL A 198 -9.98 -5.02 7.93
C VAL A 198 -11.07 -6.09 7.82
N ALA A 199 -11.70 -6.45 8.93
CA ALA A 199 -12.77 -7.46 8.95
C ALA A 199 -13.99 -7.00 8.13
N LEU A 200 -14.43 -5.74 8.27
CA LEU A 200 -15.49 -5.15 7.46
C LEU A 200 -15.17 -5.24 5.96
N THR A 201 -13.97 -4.84 5.60
CA THR A 201 -13.52 -4.87 4.19
C THR A 201 -13.55 -6.28 3.64
N PHE A 202 -12.91 -7.25 4.29
CA PHE A 202 -12.86 -8.63 3.79
C PHE A 202 -14.19 -9.37 3.89
N THR A 203 -15.15 -8.89 4.69
CA THR A 203 -16.53 -9.34 4.65
C THR A 203 -17.20 -9.02 3.31
N HIS A 204 -16.93 -7.86 2.72
CA HIS A 204 -17.69 -7.31 1.60
C HIS A 204 -16.90 -7.13 0.30
N PHE A 205 -15.59 -7.27 0.36
CA PHE A 205 -14.68 -7.08 -0.78
C PHE A 205 -14.08 -8.41 -1.25
N ASN A 206 -13.85 -8.52 -2.55
CA ASN A 206 -13.16 -9.63 -3.21
C ASN A 206 -11.71 -9.21 -3.49
N PRO A 207 -10.72 -9.60 -2.65
CA PRO A 207 -9.33 -9.23 -2.88
C PRO A 207 -8.77 -9.86 -4.16
N ARG A 208 -7.67 -9.33 -4.68
CA ARG A 208 -6.90 -10.01 -5.73
C ARG A 208 -6.34 -11.32 -5.16
N THR A 209 -6.52 -12.42 -5.88
CA THR A 209 -6.10 -13.77 -5.45
C THR A 209 -4.83 -14.26 -6.12
N GLY A 210 -4.35 -13.54 -7.15
CA GLY A 210 -3.12 -13.88 -7.89
C GLY A 210 -1.85 -13.67 -7.06
N LYS A 211 -0.80 -14.44 -7.38
CA LYS A 211 0.55 -14.15 -6.87
C LYS A 211 1.02 -12.83 -7.44
N LEU A 212 1.66 -12.00 -6.60
CA LEU A 212 2.36 -10.83 -7.09
C LEU A 212 3.58 -11.29 -7.91
N PRO A 213 3.79 -10.73 -9.12
CA PRO A 213 5.01 -10.98 -9.87
C PRO A 213 6.25 -10.65 -9.05
N VAL A 214 7.27 -11.50 -9.13
CA VAL A 214 8.55 -11.30 -8.43
C VAL A 214 9.54 -10.67 -9.39
N PHE A 215 10.11 -9.55 -8.99
CA PHE A 215 11.15 -8.87 -9.77
C PHE A 215 12.43 -9.70 -9.82
N THR A 216 13.08 -9.75 -10.97
CA THR A 216 14.41 -10.32 -11.12
C THR A 216 15.45 -9.40 -10.49
N ASP A 217 16.64 -9.94 -10.16
CA ASP A 217 17.75 -9.12 -9.63
C ASP A 217 18.21 -8.07 -10.67
N ALA A 218 18.12 -8.38 -11.96
CA ALA A 218 18.37 -7.44 -13.05
C ALA A 218 17.37 -6.29 -13.07
N GLN A 219 16.09 -6.53 -12.79
CA GLN A 219 15.08 -5.46 -12.65
C GLN A 219 15.34 -4.63 -11.38
N LEU A 220 15.66 -5.25 -10.25
CA LEU A 220 15.98 -4.55 -9.02
C LEU A 220 17.21 -3.65 -9.18
N SER A 221 18.21 -4.06 -9.96
CA SER A 221 19.42 -3.27 -10.19
C SER A 221 19.18 -1.98 -11.03
N THR A 222 18.05 -1.86 -11.71
CA THR A 222 17.65 -0.61 -12.39
C THR A 222 17.08 0.44 -11.46
N VAL A 223 16.76 0.08 -10.22
CA VAL A 223 16.23 0.98 -9.19
C VAL A 223 17.40 1.70 -8.52
N THR A 224 17.84 2.81 -9.15
CA THR A 224 19.07 3.53 -8.75
C THR A 224 18.81 4.73 -7.83
N MET A 225 17.56 5.15 -7.67
CA MET A 225 17.19 6.17 -6.70
C MET A 225 17.32 5.63 -5.26
N PRO A 226 17.43 6.50 -4.22
CA PRO A 226 17.42 6.07 -2.83
C PRO A 226 16.17 5.23 -2.49
N VAL A 227 16.38 4.08 -1.85
CA VAL A 227 15.31 3.15 -1.43
C VAL A 227 15.40 2.87 0.07
N LEU A 228 14.28 2.98 0.77
CA LEU A 228 14.11 2.51 2.14
C LEU A 228 13.14 1.32 2.14
N VAL A 229 13.58 0.14 2.58
CA VAL A 229 12.73 -1.05 2.72
C VAL A 229 12.54 -1.37 4.20
N ILE A 230 11.30 -1.37 4.66
CA ILE A 230 10.94 -1.70 6.05
C ILE A 230 10.07 -2.97 6.04
N VAL A 231 10.50 -4.00 6.76
CA VAL A 231 9.77 -5.27 6.85
C VAL A 231 9.65 -5.75 8.29
N GLY A 232 8.58 -6.42 8.63
CA GLY A 232 8.38 -7.06 9.93
C GLY A 232 9.03 -8.46 9.95
N ALA A 233 9.78 -8.79 11.00
CA ALA A 233 10.44 -10.09 11.13
C ALA A 233 9.44 -11.25 11.16
N ASP A 234 8.26 -11.01 11.72
CA ASP A 234 7.21 -12.01 11.93
C ASP A 234 6.12 -12.00 10.84
N ASP A 235 6.38 -11.30 9.72
CA ASP A 235 5.47 -11.27 8.58
C ASP A 235 5.12 -12.70 8.12
N VAL A 236 3.82 -13.02 8.11
CA VAL A 236 3.31 -14.34 7.71
C VAL A 236 3.07 -14.44 6.19
N MET A 237 3.00 -13.31 5.47
CA MET A 237 2.73 -13.25 4.04
C MET A 237 4.00 -13.30 3.19
N PHE A 238 5.08 -12.64 3.64
CA PHE A 238 6.34 -12.55 2.92
C PHE A 238 7.53 -13.05 3.75
N LYS A 239 8.58 -13.52 3.08
CA LYS A 239 9.85 -13.87 3.72
C LYS A 239 10.68 -12.60 3.90
N SER A 240 10.52 -11.91 5.01
CA SER A 240 11.13 -10.61 5.30
C SER A 240 12.66 -10.62 5.20
N ALA A 241 13.32 -11.66 5.71
CA ALA A 241 14.76 -11.81 5.59
C ALA A 241 15.22 -11.95 4.11
N ASP A 242 14.44 -12.63 3.26
CA ASP A 242 14.72 -12.74 1.84
C ASP A 242 14.45 -11.40 1.12
N THR A 243 13.40 -10.68 1.52
CA THR A 243 13.12 -9.33 1.00
C THR A 243 14.26 -8.36 1.34
N ALA A 244 14.67 -8.29 2.60
CA ALA A 244 15.76 -7.41 3.04
C ALA A 244 17.07 -7.75 2.34
N ARG A 245 17.45 -9.02 2.30
CA ARG A 245 18.67 -9.50 1.62
C ARG A 245 18.68 -9.13 0.14
N ARG A 246 17.61 -9.47 -0.61
CA ARG A 246 17.55 -9.20 -2.05
C ARG A 246 17.53 -7.70 -2.35
N ALA A 247 16.84 -6.88 -1.52
CA ALA A 247 16.88 -5.43 -1.67
C ALA A 247 18.31 -4.90 -1.49
N SER A 248 19.01 -5.31 -0.44
CA SER A 248 20.41 -4.88 -0.19
C SER A 248 21.40 -5.39 -1.23
N ASP A 249 21.19 -6.60 -1.75
CA ASP A 249 22.13 -7.21 -2.71
C ASP A 249 21.94 -6.66 -4.13
N SER A 250 20.71 -6.27 -4.51
CA SER A 250 20.35 -5.98 -5.90
C SER A 250 20.02 -4.52 -6.19
N MET A 251 19.60 -3.71 -5.21
CA MET A 251 19.33 -2.28 -5.40
C MET A 251 20.53 -1.45 -4.96
N PRO A 252 21.12 -0.61 -5.84
CA PRO A 252 22.38 0.09 -5.57
C PRO A 252 22.36 1.02 -4.35
N ASP A 253 21.23 1.67 -4.07
CA ASP A 253 21.07 2.64 -2.97
C ASP A 253 19.91 2.25 -2.04
N ALA A 254 19.94 0.99 -1.55
CA ALA A 254 18.93 0.47 -0.66
C ALA A 254 19.36 0.44 0.80
N THR A 255 18.56 1.01 1.67
CA THR A 255 18.63 0.82 3.12
C THR A 255 17.49 -0.09 3.56
N THR A 256 17.80 -1.12 4.34
CA THR A 256 16.78 -2.08 4.83
C THR A 256 16.66 -2.02 6.35
N ARG A 257 15.41 -2.15 6.84
CA ARG A 257 15.08 -2.27 8.27
C ARG A 257 14.19 -3.49 8.48
N VAL A 258 14.64 -4.41 9.32
CA VAL A 258 13.86 -5.57 9.76
C VAL A 258 13.41 -5.31 11.19
N LEU A 259 12.10 -5.22 11.41
CA LEU A 259 11.52 -4.86 12.71
C LEU A 259 11.21 -6.13 13.51
N PRO A 260 11.89 -6.39 14.65
CA PRO A 260 11.61 -7.54 15.50
C PRO A 260 10.20 -7.46 16.09
N GLY A 261 9.49 -8.58 16.19
CA GLY A 261 8.16 -8.67 16.79
C GLY A 261 7.04 -8.03 15.95
N VAL A 262 7.32 -7.59 14.72
CA VAL A 262 6.36 -6.93 13.84
C VAL A 262 5.94 -7.89 12.72
N GLY A 263 4.63 -7.96 12.50
CA GLY A 263 4.01 -8.76 11.42
C GLY A 263 3.96 -8.01 10.08
N HIS A 264 2.91 -8.31 9.29
CA HIS A 264 2.73 -7.70 7.97
C HIS A 264 2.33 -6.21 8.04
N ALA A 265 1.52 -5.81 9.03
CA ALA A 265 1.14 -4.41 9.19
C ALA A 265 2.29 -3.60 9.83
N ILE A 266 2.93 -2.76 9.06
CA ILE A 266 4.01 -1.90 9.50
C ILE A 266 3.41 -0.58 10.01
N LEU A 267 3.39 -0.38 11.31
CA LEU A 267 2.91 0.83 11.98
C LEU A 267 4.06 1.56 12.66
N GLY A 268 3.86 2.87 12.99
CA GLY A 268 4.80 3.66 13.78
C GLY A 268 6.13 3.99 13.07
N GLN A 269 6.15 3.98 11.74
CA GLN A 269 7.35 4.32 10.96
C GLN A 269 7.31 5.73 10.37
N THR A 270 6.43 6.60 10.89
CA THR A 270 6.25 7.99 10.45
C THR A 270 7.57 8.76 10.44
N ALA A 271 8.30 8.78 11.56
CA ALA A 271 9.54 9.53 11.70
C ALA A 271 10.70 8.95 10.85
N PRO A 272 10.96 7.63 10.83
CA PRO A 272 11.96 7.05 9.94
C PRO A 272 11.73 7.33 8.45
N ILE A 273 10.47 7.29 8.00
CA ILE A 273 10.12 7.60 6.61
C ILE A 273 10.31 9.10 6.33
N LEU A 274 9.86 9.96 7.25
CA LEU A 274 10.05 11.41 7.13
C LEU A 274 11.54 11.79 7.02
N GLU A 275 12.38 11.21 7.90
CA GLU A 275 13.83 11.40 7.84
C GLU A 275 14.43 10.97 6.49
N PHE A 276 13.99 9.82 5.97
CA PHE A 276 14.42 9.33 4.66
C PHE A 276 13.99 10.27 3.52
N LEU A 277 12.75 10.75 3.54
CA LEU A 277 12.23 11.66 2.50
C LEU A 277 12.94 13.01 2.48
N ARG A 278 13.40 13.50 3.65
CA ARG A 278 14.12 14.80 3.79
C ARG A 278 15.57 14.77 3.27
N LYS A 279 16.23 13.62 3.27
CA LYS A 279 17.62 13.45 2.77
C LYS A 279 17.68 13.63 1.26
#